data_6e9e7ddcbf6891be8b9e8d76c8c223d2
#
_entry.id   6e9e7ddcbf6891be8b9e8d76c8c223d2
#
_cell.length_a   1.000
_cell.length_b   1.000
_cell.length_c   1.000
_cell.angle_alpha   90.00
_cell.angle_beta   90.00
_cell.angle_gamma   90.00
#
_symmetry.space_group_name_H-M   'P 1'
#
loop_
_entity.id
_entity.type
_entity.pdbx_description
1 polymer ?
#
loop_
_entity_poly.entity_id
_entity_poly.type
_entity_poly.pdbx_seq_one_letter_code
_entity_poly.pdbx_strand_id
1 'polypeptide(L)'
;MAGRNNGKIRQYRKPLNINLGIIIFSVIFIYIVICVFLYFTDKHIMGYEVKTGSLSVGNVYQGIALRQETIVMSTDSGYINYYAREGERVGSGKLVCSIDESGQLKELFDANKAEDTQLSDSDLSDIRSEITGYMNGFDRKQFSGVYDFKYSLEGTALKLANINVLQDLQSLNSSASSLITLCSAPVSGIVVYSTDGFEAVSADQITADMFDREKYEKKQLINNDLVAAGDTLYKLSTDENWSIVIQMDAERAQELLEEDYVQVRFLKNQFSSWAKVNVLNNADGNTYVKLDFNNSMITFCADRFIDIELVTKEEQGLKVPNSAIAEKEFFLIPKDYVTKGNNNENGVLKETYTENGEVTT
;
A
#
# COMPACT_ATOMS: atom_id res chain seq x y z
N MET A 1 85.76 53.56 -30.38
CA MET A 1 85.43 52.08 -30.33
C MET A 1 84.65 51.84 -29.05
N ALA A 2 83.38 51.58 -29.13
CA ALA A 2 82.51 51.41 -28.03
C ALA A 2 82.30 49.92 -27.75
N GLY A 3 82.67 49.46 -26.55
CA GLY A 3 82.50 48.09 -26.12
C GLY A 3 81.06 47.86 -25.61
N ARG A 4 80.41 46.91 -26.23
CA ARG A 4 78.99 46.48 -25.95
C ARG A 4 79.01 45.51 -24.78
N ASN A 5 78.49 45.95 -23.60
CA ASN A 5 78.37 45.16 -22.45
C ASN A 5 77.08 44.33 -22.55
N ASN A 6 77.22 43.00 -22.70
CA ASN A 6 76.10 42.03 -22.68
C ASN A 6 75.74 41.64 -21.20
N GLY A 7 74.77 42.33 -20.65
CA GLY A 7 74.22 41.96 -19.36
C GLY A 7 73.37 40.67 -19.46
N LYS A 8 73.84 39.59 -18.85
CA LYS A 8 73.06 38.36 -18.72
C LYS A 8 71.90 38.60 -17.74
N ILE A 9 70.66 38.55 -18.27
CA ILE A 9 69.46 38.58 -17.44
C ILE A 9 69.40 37.27 -16.65
N ARG A 10 69.62 37.34 -15.33
CA ARG A 10 69.35 36.22 -14.41
C ARG A 10 67.88 36.24 -14.04
N GLN A 11 67.11 35.24 -14.48
CA GLN A 11 65.77 35.00 -13.95
C GLN A 11 65.84 34.61 -12.49
N TYR A 12 65.31 35.44 -11.62
CA TYR A 12 65.12 35.14 -10.20
C TYR A 12 63.92 34.20 -10.07
N ARG A 13 64.19 32.93 -9.76
CA ARG A 13 63.14 32.04 -9.28
C ARG A 13 62.73 32.49 -7.88
N LYS A 14 61.49 32.95 -7.71
CA LYS A 14 60.93 33.25 -6.38
C LYS A 14 61.04 32.02 -5.51
N PRO A 15 61.61 32.08 -4.29
CA PRO A 15 61.59 30.94 -3.37
C PRO A 15 60.15 30.62 -3.01
N LEU A 16 59.76 29.36 -3.17
CA LEU A 16 58.48 28.85 -2.67
C LEU A 16 58.54 28.98 -1.12
N ASN A 17 57.81 29.95 -0.55
CA ASN A 17 57.58 30.03 0.87
C ASN A 17 56.61 28.90 1.23
N ILE A 18 57.17 27.74 1.44
CA ILE A 18 56.42 26.59 1.96
C ILE A 18 56.24 26.76 3.46
N ASN A 19 55.07 27.19 3.86
CA ASN A 19 54.73 27.30 5.28
C ASN A 19 54.62 25.89 5.88
N LEU A 20 55.40 25.59 6.94
CA LEU A 20 55.39 24.27 7.60
C LEU A 20 53.96 23.83 7.99
N GLY A 21 53.09 24.78 8.32
CA GLY A 21 51.69 24.54 8.62
C GLY A 21 50.90 23.94 7.42
N ILE A 22 51.21 24.37 6.18
CA ILE A 22 50.56 23.83 4.99
C ILE A 22 50.98 22.38 4.74
N ILE A 23 52.24 22.05 5.02
CA ILE A 23 52.72 20.65 4.88
C ILE A 23 52.00 19.75 5.90
N ILE A 24 51.94 20.17 7.17
CA ILE A 24 51.25 19.40 8.21
C ILE A 24 49.77 19.24 7.89
N PHE A 25 49.10 20.33 7.45
CA PHE A 25 47.70 20.30 7.09
C PHE A 25 47.46 19.34 5.91
N SER A 26 48.31 19.38 4.88
CA SER A 26 48.18 18.49 3.70
C SER A 26 48.33 17.01 4.08
N VAL A 27 49.23 16.68 4.98
CA VAL A 27 49.43 15.30 5.45
C VAL A 27 48.21 14.83 6.23
N ILE A 28 47.66 15.67 7.14
CA ILE A 28 46.46 15.33 7.90
C ILE A 28 45.26 15.19 6.93
N PHE A 29 45.12 16.08 5.96
CA PHE A 29 44.04 16.03 4.99
C PHE A 29 44.08 14.76 4.16
N ILE A 30 45.26 14.38 3.65
CA ILE A 30 45.42 13.11 2.88
C ILE A 30 45.10 11.92 3.78
N TYR A 31 45.55 11.92 5.04
CA TYR A 31 45.20 10.86 6.00
C TYR A 31 43.68 10.73 6.19
N ILE A 32 42.98 11.85 6.39
CA ILE A 32 41.52 11.85 6.55
C ILE A 32 40.82 11.30 5.28
N VAL A 33 41.27 11.73 4.08
CA VAL A 33 40.72 11.25 2.81
C VAL A 33 40.91 9.73 2.68
N ILE A 34 42.08 9.20 3.03
CA ILE A 34 42.35 7.78 3.02
C ILE A 34 41.44 7.05 4.02
N CYS A 35 41.30 7.55 5.25
CA CYS A 35 40.43 6.95 6.26
C CYS A 35 38.97 6.93 5.82
N VAL A 36 38.47 8.03 5.24
CA VAL A 36 37.10 8.11 4.70
C VAL A 36 36.92 7.14 3.53
N PHE A 37 37.89 7.06 2.62
CA PHE A 37 37.84 6.12 1.50
C PHE A 37 37.82 4.67 1.98
N LEU A 38 38.67 4.28 2.93
CA LEU A 38 38.69 2.96 3.53
C LEU A 38 37.36 2.65 4.24
N TYR A 39 36.82 3.63 4.99
CA TYR A 39 35.53 3.45 5.67
C TYR A 39 34.39 3.15 4.70
N PHE A 40 34.33 3.82 3.55
CA PHE A 40 33.30 3.55 2.52
C PHE A 40 33.56 2.27 1.72
N THR A 41 34.80 1.80 1.66
CA THR A 41 35.17 0.59 0.91
C THR A 41 35.12 -0.67 1.75
N ASP A 42 35.20 -0.54 3.07
CA ASP A 42 35.09 -1.67 3.99
C ASP A 42 33.64 -2.20 4.03
N LYS A 43 33.51 -3.51 3.91
CA LYS A 43 32.23 -4.20 4.09
C LYS A 43 31.86 -4.18 5.57
N HIS A 44 30.92 -3.30 5.93
CA HIS A 44 30.41 -3.24 7.28
C HIS A 44 29.54 -4.47 7.54
N ILE A 45 30.03 -5.38 8.37
CA ILE A 45 29.26 -6.53 8.83
C ILE A 45 28.34 -6.02 9.93
N MET A 46 27.04 -5.91 9.62
CA MET A 46 26.03 -5.64 10.63
C MET A 46 25.64 -6.94 11.32
N GLY A 47 25.77 -7.00 12.63
CA GLY A 47 25.24 -8.09 13.42
C GLY A 47 23.71 -8.08 13.39
N TYR A 48 23.10 -9.19 13.00
CA TYR A 48 21.65 -9.38 13.04
C TYR A 48 21.28 -10.35 14.15
N GLU A 49 20.42 -9.93 15.07
CA GLU A 49 19.89 -10.82 16.08
C GLU A 49 18.82 -11.72 15.47
N VAL A 50 19.11 -13.03 15.40
CA VAL A 50 18.18 -14.01 14.88
C VAL A 50 17.03 -14.20 15.88
N LYS A 51 15.81 -13.90 15.44
CA LYS A 51 14.59 -14.08 16.24
C LYS A 51 13.80 -15.26 15.72
N THR A 52 13.14 -15.97 16.64
CA THR A 52 12.15 -16.96 16.26
C THR A 52 10.98 -16.26 15.56
N GLY A 53 10.55 -16.82 14.47
CA GLY A 53 9.40 -16.37 13.71
C GLY A 53 8.73 -17.54 13.07
N SER A 54 7.49 -17.36 12.72
CA SER A 54 6.66 -18.32 12.04
C SER A 54 7.24 -18.68 10.67
N LEU A 55 7.25 -19.94 10.36
CA LEU A 55 7.64 -20.48 9.05
C LEU A 55 6.43 -20.48 8.11
N SER A 56 5.84 -19.27 7.86
CA SER A 56 4.71 -19.18 6.96
C SER A 56 5.18 -19.04 5.51
N VAL A 57 5.35 -20.15 4.85
CA VAL A 57 5.62 -20.17 3.41
C VAL A 57 4.29 -20.29 2.67
N GLY A 58 3.93 -19.26 1.87
CA GLY A 58 2.78 -19.32 0.95
C GLY A 58 1.40 -19.11 1.59
N ASN A 59 1.31 -18.45 2.74
CA ASN A 59 0.04 -18.15 3.42
C ASN A 59 -0.56 -16.79 3.04
N VAL A 60 -0.03 -16.13 1.99
CA VAL A 60 -0.56 -14.87 1.47
C VAL A 60 -1.53 -15.17 0.34
N TYR A 61 -2.73 -14.63 0.46
CA TYR A 61 -3.81 -14.81 -0.49
C TYR A 61 -4.39 -13.47 -0.88
N GLN A 62 -4.77 -13.36 -2.15
CA GLN A 62 -5.64 -12.29 -2.61
C GLN A 62 -7.09 -12.70 -2.34
N GLY A 63 -7.83 -11.87 -1.63
CA GLY A 63 -9.23 -12.12 -1.33
C GLY A 63 -10.16 -11.11 -1.97
N ILE A 64 -11.40 -11.54 -2.24
CA ILE A 64 -12.50 -10.69 -2.66
C ILE A 64 -13.39 -10.45 -1.46
N ALA A 65 -13.58 -9.18 -1.10
CA ALA A 65 -14.43 -8.77 0.02
C ALA A 65 -15.89 -8.72 -0.41
N LEU A 66 -16.75 -9.42 0.30
CA LEU A 66 -18.20 -9.44 0.12
C LEU A 66 -18.89 -8.83 1.32
N ARG A 67 -19.85 -7.94 1.05
CA ARG A 67 -20.60 -7.19 2.06
C ARG A 67 -22.06 -7.16 1.68
N GLN A 68 -22.93 -6.85 2.64
CA GLN A 68 -24.30 -6.51 2.34
C GLN A 68 -24.35 -5.04 1.90
N GLU A 69 -24.40 -4.82 0.59
CA GLU A 69 -24.35 -3.50 -0.02
C GLU A 69 -25.71 -3.14 -0.61
N THR A 70 -26.19 -1.92 -0.34
CA THR A 70 -27.43 -1.38 -0.89
C THR A 70 -27.10 -0.17 -1.74
N ILE A 71 -27.42 -0.22 -3.02
CA ILE A 71 -27.26 0.90 -3.96
C ILE A 71 -28.42 1.87 -3.79
N VAL A 72 -28.11 3.15 -3.69
CA VAL A 72 -29.10 4.24 -3.71
C VAL A 72 -29.02 4.95 -5.06
N MET A 73 -30.15 4.95 -5.77
CA MET A 73 -30.27 5.54 -7.10
C MET A 73 -30.92 6.90 -7.06
N SER A 74 -30.61 7.73 -8.04
CA SER A 74 -31.24 9.02 -8.24
C SER A 74 -32.68 8.88 -8.73
N THR A 75 -33.56 9.73 -8.20
CA THR A 75 -34.92 9.93 -8.75
C THR A 75 -34.96 11.06 -9.76
N ASP A 76 -34.01 12.00 -9.67
CA ASP A 76 -33.99 13.26 -10.42
C ASP A 76 -32.67 13.39 -11.19
N SER A 77 -32.62 14.36 -12.09
CA SER A 77 -31.40 14.67 -12.85
C SER A 77 -30.86 16.03 -12.40
N GLY A 78 -29.55 16.14 -12.23
CA GLY A 78 -28.90 17.36 -11.77
C GLY A 78 -27.48 17.15 -11.30
N TYR A 79 -26.89 18.15 -10.69
CA TYR A 79 -25.55 18.09 -10.11
C TYR A 79 -25.60 17.52 -8.70
N ILE A 80 -24.83 16.44 -8.45
CA ILE A 80 -24.76 15.81 -7.14
C ILE A 80 -23.80 16.52 -6.20
N ASN A 81 -24.23 16.72 -4.94
CA ASN A 81 -23.40 17.28 -3.88
C ASN A 81 -23.45 16.38 -2.65
N TYR A 82 -22.27 15.93 -2.18
CA TYR A 82 -22.15 15.01 -1.04
C TYR A 82 -21.92 15.75 0.27
N TYR A 83 -22.58 15.31 1.35
CA TYR A 83 -22.49 15.84 2.70
C TYR A 83 -21.96 14.85 3.74
N ALA A 84 -22.00 13.57 3.45
CA ALA A 84 -21.34 12.54 4.24
C ALA A 84 -19.95 12.22 3.67
N ARG A 85 -19.03 11.76 4.52
CA ARG A 85 -17.71 11.29 4.08
C ARG A 85 -17.79 9.83 3.60
N GLU A 86 -16.88 9.46 2.71
CA GLU A 86 -16.66 8.04 2.43
C GLU A 86 -16.22 7.32 3.71
N GLY A 87 -16.80 6.15 4.00
CA GLY A 87 -16.57 5.44 5.25
C GLY A 87 -17.34 6.00 6.46
N GLU A 88 -18.12 7.07 6.31
CA GLU A 88 -18.93 7.60 7.40
C GLU A 88 -20.14 6.69 7.67
N ARG A 89 -20.38 6.41 8.95
CA ARG A 89 -21.62 5.73 9.38
C ARG A 89 -22.76 6.71 9.44
N VAL A 90 -23.82 6.46 8.68
CA VAL A 90 -25.04 7.24 8.64
C VAL A 90 -26.22 6.45 9.20
N GLY A 91 -27.08 7.13 9.94
CA GLY A 91 -28.37 6.57 10.35
C GLY A 91 -29.42 6.73 9.27
N SER A 92 -30.49 5.91 9.30
CA SER A 92 -31.65 6.10 8.44
C SER A 92 -32.22 7.51 8.58
N GLY A 93 -32.52 8.15 7.46
CA GLY A 93 -33.01 9.54 7.41
C GLY A 93 -31.92 10.61 7.46
N LYS A 94 -30.64 10.26 7.70
CA LYS A 94 -29.54 11.23 7.67
C LYS A 94 -29.28 11.67 6.24
N LEU A 95 -29.13 12.98 6.02
CA LEU A 95 -28.77 13.55 4.74
C LEU A 95 -27.39 13.06 4.29
N VAL A 96 -27.30 12.50 3.07
CA VAL A 96 -26.07 12.02 2.45
C VAL A 96 -25.65 12.91 1.29
N CYS A 97 -26.58 13.25 0.41
CA CYS A 97 -26.29 14.10 -0.74
C CYS A 97 -27.53 14.94 -1.12
N SER A 98 -27.33 15.84 -2.06
CA SER A 98 -28.43 16.53 -2.76
C SER A 98 -28.19 16.51 -4.25
N ILE A 99 -29.30 16.67 -5.00
CA ILE A 99 -29.28 16.82 -6.44
C ILE A 99 -29.78 18.22 -6.73
N ASP A 100 -29.01 19.03 -7.44
CA ASP A 100 -29.31 20.39 -7.83
C ASP A 100 -29.59 20.40 -9.34
N GLU A 101 -30.87 20.54 -9.69
CA GLU A 101 -31.31 20.62 -11.09
C GLU A 101 -30.87 21.93 -11.75
N SER A 102 -30.74 23.00 -10.97
CA SER A 102 -30.41 24.33 -11.46
C SER A 102 -28.92 24.60 -11.67
N GLY A 103 -28.04 23.84 -10.97
CA GLY A 103 -26.61 24.11 -10.90
C GLY A 103 -26.22 25.32 -10.07
N GLN A 104 -27.16 25.97 -9.38
CA GLN A 104 -26.90 27.17 -8.56
C GLN A 104 -26.00 26.89 -7.36
N LEU A 105 -26.11 25.68 -6.78
CA LEU A 105 -25.20 25.26 -5.71
C LEU A 105 -23.77 25.25 -6.18
N LYS A 106 -23.51 24.78 -7.39
CA LYS A 106 -22.18 24.76 -7.98
C LYS A 106 -21.60 26.15 -8.14
N GLU A 107 -22.42 27.12 -8.60
CA GLU A 107 -22.00 28.50 -8.74
C GLU A 107 -21.70 29.13 -7.37
N LEU A 108 -22.51 28.83 -6.34
CA LEU A 108 -22.29 29.28 -4.96
C LEU A 108 -21.01 28.65 -4.37
N PHE A 109 -20.73 27.37 -4.63
CA PHE A 109 -19.49 26.71 -4.20
C PHE A 109 -18.26 27.31 -4.86
N ASP A 110 -18.34 27.59 -6.15
CA ASP A 110 -17.22 28.20 -6.90
C ASP A 110 -16.99 29.66 -6.48
N ALA A 111 -18.03 30.39 -6.11
CA ALA A 111 -17.95 31.75 -5.55
C ALA A 111 -17.35 31.73 -4.13
N ASN A 112 -17.75 30.81 -3.27
CA ASN A 112 -17.28 30.71 -1.88
C ASN A 112 -15.85 30.12 -1.78
N LYS A 113 -15.35 29.45 -2.80
CA LYS A 113 -13.91 29.06 -2.85
C LYS A 113 -12.95 30.24 -2.77
N ALA A 114 -13.42 31.47 -3.05
CA ALA A 114 -12.63 32.71 -3.00
C ALA A 114 -12.60 33.37 -1.63
N GLU A 115 -13.45 32.98 -0.69
CA GLU A 115 -13.45 33.52 0.68
C GLU A 115 -12.79 32.49 1.65
N ASP A 116 -11.93 33.00 2.54
CA ASP A 116 -11.22 32.25 3.58
C ASP A 116 -12.19 31.48 4.50
N THR A 117 -12.63 30.29 4.09
CA THR A 117 -13.45 29.42 4.94
C THR A 117 -12.52 28.88 6.02
N GLN A 118 -12.58 29.44 7.22
CA GLN A 118 -11.81 28.94 8.35
C GLN A 118 -12.34 27.56 8.77
N LEU A 119 -11.51 26.54 8.55
CA LEU A 119 -11.77 25.17 9.05
C LEU A 119 -11.76 25.20 10.58
N SER A 120 -12.70 24.50 11.20
CA SER A 120 -12.70 24.34 12.66
C SER A 120 -11.51 23.48 13.12
N ASP A 121 -11.14 23.59 14.40
CA ASP A 121 -10.06 22.77 14.98
C ASP A 121 -10.36 21.25 14.88
N SER A 122 -11.63 20.86 14.94
CA SER A 122 -12.05 19.48 14.72
C SER A 122 -11.80 19.02 13.30
N ASP A 123 -12.07 19.86 12.31
CA ASP A 123 -11.88 19.56 10.88
C ASP A 123 -10.40 19.41 10.54
N LEU A 124 -9.57 20.27 11.12
CA LEU A 124 -8.11 20.17 11.00
C LEU A 124 -7.57 18.90 11.66
N SER A 125 -8.16 18.48 12.78
CA SER A 125 -7.82 17.22 13.45
C SER A 125 -8.16 16.01 12.59
N ASP A 126 -9.32 16.01 11.95
CA ASP A 126 -9.76 14.93 11.05
C ASP A 126 -8.84 14.81 9.84
N ILE A 127 -8.53 15.93 9.18
CA ILE A 127 -7.59 15.96 8.05
C ILE A 127 -6.19 15.46 8.47
N ARG A 128 -5.69 15.87 9.64
CA ARG A 128 -4.41 15.40 10.16
C ARG A 128 -4.40 13.89 10.42
N SER A 129 -5.48 13.37 10.97
CA SER A 129 -5.63 11.94 11.23
C SER A 129 -5.58 11.14 9.94
N GLU A 130 -6.25 11.62 8.91
CA GLU A 130 -6.28 10.99 7.59
C GLU A 130 -4.91 11.01 6.90
N ILE A 131 -4.23 12.15 6.90
CA ILE A 131 -2.86 12.28 6.39
C ILE A 131 -1.90 11.34 7.15
N THR A 132 -2.02 11.28 8.47
CA THR A 132 -1.16 10.42 9.31
C THR A 132 -1.42 8.94 9.04
N GLY A 133 -2.69 8.56 8.88
CA GLY A 133 -3.09 7.21 8.51
C GLY A 133 -2.49 6.78 7.16
N TYR A 134 -2.59 7.65 6.16
CA TYR A 134 -1.99 7.42 4.85
C TYR A 134 -0.46 7.31 4.92
N MET A 135 0.22 8.22 5.62
CA MET A 135 1.67 8.19 5.77
C MET A 135 2.18 6.89 6.41
N ASN A 136 1.45 6.37 7.39
CA ASN A 136 1.82 5.14 8.09
C ASN A 136 1.57 3.87 7.25
N GLY A 137 0.58 3.91 6.35
CA GLY A 137 0.22 2.79 5.47
C GLY A 137 0.80 2.87 4.05
N PHE A 138 1.61 3.88 3.74
CA PHE A 138 2.09 4.13 2.38
C PHE A 138 3.05 3.03 1.90
N ASP A 139 2.66 2.30 0.87
CA ASP A 139 3.54 1.37 0.15
C ASP A 139 3.88 1.94 -1.24
N ARG A 140 5.18 2.12 -1.51
CA ARG A 140 5.70 2.59 -2.81
C ARG A 140 5.34 1.68 -3.98
N LYS A 141 4.99 0.44 -3.72
CA LYS A 141 4.62 -0.55 -4.74
C LYS A 141 3.13 -0.51 -5.11
N GLN A 142 2.30 0.13 -4.29
CA GLN A 142 0.84 0.23 -4.50
C GLN A 142 0.44 1.68 -4.79
N PHE A 143 0.60 2.10 -6.04
CA PHE A 143 0.30 3.48 -6.44
C PHE A 143 -1.20 3.81 -6.40
N SER A 144 -2.08 2.82 -6.47
CA SER A 144 -3.54 2.98 -6.32
C SER A 144 -3.93 3.66 -5.00
N GLY A 145 -3.23 3.36 -3.90
CA GLY A 145 -3.46 3.99 -2.61
C GLY A 145 -3.29 5.53 -2.59
N VAL A 146 -2.54 6.09 -3.54
CA VAL A 146 -2.40 7.55 -3.70
C VAL A 146 -3.70 8.16 -4.20
N TYR A 147 -4.38 7.51 -5.13
CA TYR A 147 -5.65 8.00 -5.66
C TYR A 147 -6.77 7.86 -4.62
N ASP A 148 -6.82 6.73 -3.91
CA ASP A 148 -7.79 6.53 -2.82
C ASP A 148 -7.62 7.61 -1.74
N PHE A 149 -6.39 7.91 -1.33
CA PHE A 149 -6.09 9.01 -0.40
C PHE A 149 -6.49 10.38 -0.95
N LYS A 150 -6.19 10.66 -2.22
CA LYS A 150 -6.58 11.92 -2.87
C LYS A 150 -8.09 12.10 -2.81
N TYR A 151 -8.87 11.09 -3.20
CA TYR A 151 -10.34 11.15 -3.19
C TYR A 151 -10.90 11.29 -1.77
N SER A 152 -10.33 10.60 -0.80
CA SER A 152 -10.72 10.71 0.61
C SER A 152 -10.49 12.13 1.14
N LEU A 153 -9.33 12.70 0.88
CA LEU A 153 -8.99 14.07 1.30
C LEU A 153 -9.87 15.12 0.60
N GLU A 154 -10.08 14.99 -0.71
CA GLU A 154 -10.99 15.85 -1.45
C GLU A 154 -12.43 15.74 -0.91
N GLY A 155 -12.91 14.54 -0.61
CA GLY A 155 -14.21 14.29 -0.01
C GLY A 155 -14.37 14.97 1.36
N THR A 156 -13.34 14.90 2.20
CA THR A 156 -13.32 15.56 3.51
C THR A 156 -13.37 17.09 3.37
N ALA A 157 -12.55 17.66 2.51
CA ALA A 157 -12.53 19.09 2.25
C ALA A 157 -13.87 19.60 1.67
N LEU A 158 -14.46 18.85 0.73
CA LEU A 158 -15.74 19.18 0.12
C LEU A 158 -16.91 19.07 1.10
N LYS A 159 -16.91 18.07 1.98
CA LYS A 159 -17.93 17.96 3.04
C LYS A 159 -17.95 19.21 3.90
N LEU A 160 -16.79 19.72 4.30
CA LEU A 160 -16.68 20.90 5.15
C LEU A 160 -17.18 22.14 4.43
N ALA A 161 -16.85 22.32 3.16
CA ALA A 161 -17.38 23.40 2.34
C ALA A 161 -18.90 23.28 2.16
N ASN A 162 -19.40 22.07 1.90
CA ASN A 162 -20.82 21.82 1.62
C ASN A 162 -21.74 22.03 2.84
N ILE A 163 -21.26 21.72 4.06
CA ILE A 163 -22.03 21.92 5.29
C ILE A 163 -22.31 23.41 5.51
N ASN A 164 -21.36 24.30 5.28
CA ASN A 164 -21.52 25.74 5.43
C ASN A 164 -22.53 26.27 4.44
N VAL A 165 -22.48 25.84 3.18
CA VAL A 165 -23.42 26.26 2.14
C VAL A 165 -24.86 25.77 2.43
N LEU A 166 -25.04 24.58 3.02
CA LEU A 166 -26.35 24.09 3.43
C LEU A 166 -26.97 24.96 4.53
N GLN A 167 -26.18 25.46 5.47
CA GLN A 167 -26.65 26.36 6.51
C GLN A 167 -27.08 27.71 5.91
N ASP A 168 -26.34 28.18 4.90
CA ASP A 168 -26.67 29.40 4.17
C ASP A 168 -27.93 29.25 3.29
N LEU A 169 -28.10 28.09 2.65
CA LEU A 169 -29.29 27.77 1.85
C LEU A 169 -30.57 27.72 2.68
N GLN A 170 -30.53 27.29 3.92
CA GLN A 170 -31.66 27.31 4.83
C GLN A 170 -32.08 28.75 5.17
N SER A 171 -31.17 29.72 4.99
CA SER A 171 -31.41 31.15 5.16
C SER A 171 -31.87 31.84 3.86
N LEU A 172 -31.64 31.24 2.68
CA LEU A 172 -32.03 31.75 1.38
C LEU A 172 -33.44 31.29 1.00
N ASN A 173 -34.21 32.22 0.48
CA ASN A 173 -35.64 32.16 0.16
C ASN A 173 -36.12 30.86 -0.52
N SER A 174 -37.35 30.48 -0.17
CA SER A 174 -38.13 29.30 -0.59
C SER A 174 -38.24 28.99 -2.10
N SER A 175 -37.78 29.86 -2.99
CA SER A 175 -37.83 29.66 -4.44
C SER A 175 -36.65 28.84 -4.99
N ALA A 176 -35.47 28.91 -4.37
CA ALA A 176 -34.31 28.12 -4.77
C ALA A 176 -34.37 26.70 -4.20
N SER A 177 -35.02 26.50 -3.07
CA SER A 177 -35.15 25.19 -2.43
C SER A 177 -36.01 24.18 -3.19
N SER A 178 -36.86 24.64 -4.12
CA SER A 178 -37.73 23.75 -4.90
C SER A 178 -36.99 22.97 -6.03
N LEU A 179 -35.77 23.38 -6.38
CA LEU A 179 -34.95 22.78 -7.42
C LEU A 179 -33.81 21.90 -6.84
N ILE A 180 -33.81 21.71 -5.52
CA ILE A 180 -32.81 20.92 -4.83
C ILE A 180 -33.51 19.74 -4.15
N THR A 181 -33.22 18.53 -4.63
CA THR A 181 -33.70 17.30 -4.02
C THR A 181 -32.71 16.79 -2.99
N LEU A 182 -33.14 16.69 -1.74
CA LEU A 182 -32.33 16.19 -0.63
C LEU A 182 -32.42 14.65 -0.57
N CYS A 183 -31.29 13.96 -0.63
CA CYS A 183 -31.22 12.51 -0.62
C CYS A 183 -30.69 12.02 0.74
N SER A 184 -31.58 11.41 1.51
CA SER A 184 -31.27 10.83 2.82
C SER A 184 -31.05 9.33 2.73
N ALA A 185 -30.25 8.78 3.65
CA ALA A 185 -30.01 7.36 3.75
C ALA A 185 -31.31 6.59 4.05
N PRO A 186 -31.72 5.62 3.19
CA PRO A 186 -32.94 4.84 3.41
C PRO A 186 -32.81 3.90 4.61
N VAL A 187 -31.62 3.40 4.86
CA VAL A 187 -31.27 2.52 5.98
C VAL A 187 -29.96 3.00 6.60
N SER A 188 -29.68 2.55 7.82
CA SER A 188 -28.38 2.83 8.44
C SER A 188 -27.28 1.98 7.80
N GLY A 189 -26.10 2.59 7.61
CA GLY A 189 -24.97 1.90 6.99
C GLY A 189 -23.73 2.79 6.89
N ILE A 190 -22.71 2.27 6.24
CA ILE A 190 -21.48 3.01 5.93
C ILE A 190 -21.54 3.44 4.48
N VAL A 191 -21.34 4.74 4.24
CA VAL A 191 -21.40 5.35 2.91
C VAL A 191 -20.16 5.02 2.12
N VAL A 192 -20.34 4.59 0.85
CA VAL A 192 -19.25 4.34 -0.09
C VAL A 192 -19.61 5.01 -1.43
N TYR A 193 -18.66 5.76 -1.99
CA TYR A 193 -18.83 6.49 -3.23
C TYR A 193 -18.17 5.82 -4.42
N SER A 194 -18.32 4.50 -4.50
CA SER A 194 -17.86 3.73 -5.65
C SER A 194 -18.74 2.50 -5.90
N THR A 195 -18.85 2.13 -7.16
CA THR A 195 -19.50 0.88 -7.61
C THR A 195 -18.52 0.05 -8.42
N ASP A 196 -18.66 -1.26 -8.37
CA ASP A 196 -17.72 -2.17 -9.00
C ASP A 196 -18.39 -3.44 -9.59
N GLY A 197 -19.71 -3.51 -9.54
CA GLY A 197 -20.48 -4.65 -10.06
C GLY A 197 -20.52 -5.86 -9.13
N PHE A 198 -19.87 -5.81 -7.96
CA PHE A 198 -19.88 -6.89 -6.97
C PHE A 198 -20.93 -6.72 -5.88
N GLU A 199 -21.74 -5.68 -5.93
CA GLU A 199 -22.68 -5.31 -4.87
C GLU A 199 -23.75 -6.38 -4.58
N ALA A 200 -24.11 -7.16 -5.61
CA ALA A 200 -25.10 -8.25 -5.49
C ALA A 200 -24.47 -9.65 -5.58
N VAL A 201 -23.14 -9.73 -5.65
CA VAL A 201 -22.45 -11.01 -5.82
C VAL A 201 -22.41 -11.74 -4.48
N SER A 202 -22.88 -12.99 -4.46
CA SER A 202 -22.79 -13.90 -3.32
C SER A 202 -21.56 -14.83 -3.43
N ALA A 203 -21.15 -15.42 -2.31
CA ALA A 203 -19.91 -16.20 -2.27
C ALA A 203 -19.93 -17.46 -3.17
N ASP A 204 -21.09 -18.03 -3.41
CA ASP A 204 -21.30 -19.17 -4.30
C ASP A 204 -21.22 -18.82 -5.79
N GLN A 205 -21.28 -17.53 -6.14
CA GLN A 205 -21.14 -17.01 -7.50
C GLN A 205 -19.71 -16.62 -7.86
N ILE A 206 -18.80 -16.62 -6.90
CA ILE A 206 -17.39 -16.27 -7.14
C ILE A 206 -16.74 -17.32 -8.03
N THR A 207 -16.00 -16.85 -9.04
CA THR A 207 -15.25 -17.67 -9.99
C THR A 207 -13.79 -17.20 -10.05
N ALA A 208 -12.90 -18.06 -10.57
CA ALA A 208 -11.48 -17.74 -10.68
C ALA A 208 -11.21 -16.48 -11.53
N ASP A 209 -12.01 -16.24 -12.57
CA ASP A 209 -11.90 -15.03 -13.41
C ASP A 209 -12.13 -13.74 -12.64
N MET A 210 -12.91 -13.77 -11.56
CA MET A 210 -13.21 -12.59 -10.74
C MET A 210 -12.00 -12.14 -9.90
N PHE A 211 -10.95 -12.97 -9.74
CA PHE A 211 -9.72 -12.61 -9.07
C PHE A 211 -8.74 -11.84 -9.96
N ASP A 212 -9.06 -11.71 -11.26
CA ASP A 212 -8.23 -10.95 -12.20
C ASP A 212 -8.43 -9.44 -12.00
N ARG A 213 -7.46 -8.79 -11.33
CA ARG A 213 -7.50 -7.34 -11.08
C ARG A 213 -7.45 -6.50 -12.36
N GLU A 214 -6.95 -7.04 -13.47
CA GLU A 214 -6.89 -6.31 -14.74
C GLU A 214 -8.28 -6.15 -15.37
N LYS A 215 -9.21 -7.05 -15.05
CA LYS A 215 -10.62 -6.99 -15.49
C LYS A 215 -11.52 -6.23 -14.52
N TYR A 216 -10.98 -5.80 -13.38
CA TYR A 216 -11.76 -5.11 -12.36
C TYR A 216 -11.91 -3.63 -12.69
N GLU A 217 -13.14 -3.17 -12.79
CA GLU A 217 -13.48 -1.78 -13.03
C GLU A 217 -14.21 -1.21 -11.82
N LYS A 218 -13.60 -0.21 -11.18
CA LYS A 218 -14.20 0.56 -10.09
C LYS A 218 -14.61 1.92 -10.64
N LYS A 219 -15.90 2.20 -10.64
CA LYS A 219 -16.44 3.52 -10.97
C LYS A 219 -16.52 4.36 -9.72
N GLN A 220 -15.71 5.41 -9.64
CA GLN A 220 -15.77 6.40 -8.56
C GLN A 220 -16.91 7.39 -8.82
N LEU A 221 -17.69 7.68 -7.78
CA LEU A 221 -18.76 8.67 -7.79
C LEU A 221 -18.20 10.00 -7.28
N ILE A 222 -18.27 11.03 -8.12
CA ILE A 222 -17.54 12.29 -7.90
C ILE A 222 -18.55 13.39 -7.55
N ASN A 223 -18.16 14.26 -6.62
CA ASN A 223 -18.95 15.44 -6.25
C ASN A 223 -19.05 16.43 -7.43
N ASN A 224 -20.18 17.12 -7.55
CA ASN A 224 -20.50 18.04 -8.66
C ASN A 224 -20.57 17.39 -10.06
N ASP A 225 -20.67 16.08 -10.12
CA ASP A 225 -20.94 15.37 -11.37
C ASP A 225 -22.42 15.51 -11.77
N LEU A 226 -22.69 15.46 -13.08
CA LEU A 226 -24.05 15.47 -13.59
C LEU A 226 -24.60 14.04 -13.55
N VAL A 227 -25.66 13.84 -12.79
CA VAL A 227 -26.38 12.56 -12.68
C VAL A 227 -27.72 12.63 -13.36
N ALA A 228 -28.17 11.51 -13.90
CA ALA A 228 -29.51 11.34 -14.45
C ALA A 228 -30.37 10.49 -13.50
N ALA A 229 -31.69 10.57 -13.67
CA ALA A 229 -32.59 9.66 -12.97
C ALA A 229 -32.24 8.20 -13.27
N GLY A 230 -32.09 7.38 -12.24
CA GLY A 230 -31.63 5.98 -12.33
C GLY A 230 -30.13 5.77 -12.19
N ASP A 231 -29.32 6.84 -12.15
CA ASP A 231 -27.89 6.73 -11.86
C ASP A 231 -27.67 6.43 -10.38
N THR A 232 -26.54 5.76 -10.08
CA THR A 232 -26.14 5.49 -8.69
C THR A 232 -25.60 6.75 -8.05
N LEU A 233 -26.16 7.11 -6.88
CA LEU A 233 -25.70 8.24 -6.06
C LEU A 233 -24.62 7.82 -5.08
N TYR A 234 -24.84 6.72 -4.37
CA TYR A 234 -23.90 6.13 -3.41
C TYR A 234 -24.35 4.69 -3.10
N LYS A 235 -23.52 3.94 -2.41
CA LYS A 235 -23.93 2.67 -1.81
C LYS A 235 -23.73 2.70 -0.29
N LEU A 236 -24.51 1.88 0.41
CA LEU A 236 -24.46 1.68 1.85
C LEU A 236 -24.05 0.25 2.15
N SER A 237 -22.99 0.07 2.94
CA SER A 237 -22.74 -1.21 3.60
C SER A 237 -23.57 -1.26 4.88
N THR A 238 -24.57 -2.13 4.90
CA THR A 238 -25.64 -2.12 5.92
C THR A 238 -25.42 -3.06 7.09
N ASP A 239 -24.50 -4.01 6.98
CA ASP A 239 -24.17 -4.99 8.01
C ASP A 239 -22.70 -4.87 8.43
N GLU A 240 -22.41 -5.13 9.71
CA GLU A 240 -21.03 -5.27 10.23
C GLU A 240 -20.40 -6.61 9.84
N ASN A 241 -21.26 -7.61 9.57
CA ASN A 241 -20.81 -8.91 9.10
C ASN A 241 -20.39 -8.79 7.62
N TRP A 242 -19.21 -9.25 7.33
CA TRP A 242 -18.66 -9.27 5.98
C TRP A 242 -17.76 -10.47 5.82
N SER A 243 -17.38 -10.78 4.60
CA SER A 243 -16.58 -11.95 4.30
C SER A 243 -15.49 -11.63 3.31
N ILE A 244 -14.41 -12.40 3.37
CA ILE A 244 -13.39 -12.44 2.32
C ILE A 244 -13.40 -13.83 1.73
N VAL A 245 -13.51 -13.92 0.40
CA VAL A 245 -13.39 -15.18 -0.33
C VAL A 245 -12.00 -15.25 -0.97
N ILE A 246 -11.28 -16.34 -0.71
CA ILE A 246 -9.99 -16.64 -1.30
C ILE A 246 -10.05 -17.94 -2.08
N GLN A 247 -9.27 -18.05 -3.15
CA GLN A 247 -9.08 -19.30 -3.87
C GLN A 247 -7.96 -20.10 -3.23
N MET A 248 -8.17 -21.41 -3.04
CA MET A 248 -7.22 -22.28 -2.37
C MET A 248 -7.33 -23.73 -2.89
N ASP A 249 -6.27 -24.51 -2.71
CA ASP A 249 -6.29 -25.94 -3.00
C ASP A 249 -7.22 -26.66 -2.03
N ALA A 250 -7.93 -27.71 -2.53
CA ALA A 250 -8.96 -28.41 -1.76
C ALA A 250 -8.40 -29.09 -0.49
N GLU A 251 -7.18 -29.63 -0.55
CA GLU A 251 -6.53 -30.28 0.59
C GLU A 251 -6.32 -29.27 1.72
N ARG A 252 -5.75 -28.10 1.40
CA ARG A 252 -5.47 -27.03 2.37
C ARG A 252 -6.76 -26.37 2.89
N ALA A 253 -7.77 -26.24 2.04
CA ALA A 253 -9.08 -25.75 2.46
C ALA A 253 -9.74 -26.67 3.50
N GLN A 254 -9.56 -27.99 3.35
CA GLN A 254 -10.07 -28.96 4.31
C GLN A 254 -9.32 -28.92 5.65
N GLU A 255 -8.00 -28.73 5.63
CA GLU A 255 -7.20 -28.52 6.84
C GLU A 255 -7.67 -27.29 7.63
N LEU A 256 -7.93 -26.18 6.93
CA LEU A 256 -8.44 -24.96 7.56
C LEU A 256 -9.85 -25.14 8.13
N LEU A 257 -10.69 -25.93 7.50
CA LEU A 257 -12.05 -26.20 7.96
C LEU A 257 -12.04 -26.94 9.32
N GLU A 258 -11.05 -27.79 9.57
CA GLU A 258 -10.91 -28.49 10.86
C GLU A 258 -10.60 -27.55 12.04
N GLU A 259 -10.08 -26.36 11.74
CA GLU A 259 -9.76 -25.36 12.78
C GLU A 259 -10.94 -24.45 13.15
N ASP A 260 -12.08 -24.48 12.42
CA ASP A 260 -13.27 -23.62 12.56
C ASP A 260 -12.96 -22.11 12.44
N TYR A 261 -11.87 -21.63 13.03
CA TYR A 261 -11.44 -20.23 13.04
C TYR A 261 -9.96 -20.11 12.72
N VAL A 262 -9.63 -19.12 11.90
CA VAL A 262 -8.25 -18.78 11.55
C VAL A 262 -7.96 -17.32 11.86
N GLN A 263 -6.75 -17.03 12.29
CA GLN A 263 -6.29 -15.67 12.43
C GLN A 263 -5.83 -15.15 11.07
N VAL A 264 -6.40 -14.02 10.65
CA VAL A 264 -6.12 -13.36 9.38
C VAL A 264 -5.40 -12.06 9.66
N ARG A 265 -4.25 -11.84 9.03
CA ARG A 265 -3.52 -10.58 9.03
C ARG A 265 -3.77 -9.86 7.71
N PHE A 266 -4.27 -8.63 7.79
CA PHE A 266 -4.47 -7.77 6.63
C PHE A 266 -3.16 -7.08 6.25
N LEU A 267 -2.68 -7.27 5.02
CA LEU A 267 -1.37 -6.73 4.63
C LEU A 267 -1.37 -5.21 4.49
N LYS A 268 -2.53 -4.61 4.22
CA LYS A 268 -2.69 -3.16 4.07
C LYS A 268 -2.29 -2.37 5.33
N ASN A 269 -2.67 -2.85 6.50
CA ASN A 269 -2.49 -2.13 7.77
C ASN A 269 -1.86 -2.98 8.89
N GLN A 270 -1.46 -4.22 8.59
CA GLN A 270 -0.87 -5.19 9.53
C GLN A 270 -1.78 -5.55 10.73
N PHE A 271 -3.05 -5.17 10.66
CA PHE A 271 -4.05 -5.55 11.65
C PHE A 271 -4.40 -7.04 11.51
N SER A 272 -4.68 -7.70 12.62
CA SER A 272 -5.09 -9.11 12.64
C SER A 272 -6.45 -9.28 13.26
N SER A 273 -7.28 -10.12 12.66
CA SER A 273 -8.61 -10.47 13.17
C SER A 273 -8.84 -11.98 13.04
N TRP A 274 -9.74 -12.52 13.85
CA TRP A 274 -10.21 -13.88 13.72
C TRP A 274 -11.36 -13.97 12.73
N ALA A 275 -11.31 -14.95 11.84
CA ALA A 275 -12.35 -15.24 10.87
C ALA A 275 -12.87 -16.66 11.08
N LYS A 276 -14.18 -16.85 10.91
CA LYS A 276 -14.78 -18.17 10.81
C LYS A 276 -14.57 -18.72 9.41
N VAL A 277 -14.15 -19.98 9.33
CA VAL A 277 -13.83 -20.65 8.06
C VAL A 277 -15.05 -21.38 7.52
N ASN A 278 -15.33 -21.17 6.24
CA ASN A 278 -16.31 -21.95 5.48
C ASN A 278 -15.70 -22.31 4.12
N VAL A 279 -15.82 -23.57 3.72
CA VAL A 279 -15.33 -24.05 2.42
C VAL A 279 -16.47 -24.10 1.43
N LEU A 280 -16.23 -23.60 0.22
CA LEU A 280 -17.17 -23.54 -0.88
C LEU A 280 -16.56 -24.23 -2.08
N ASN A 281 -17.38 -25.05 -2.76
CA ASN A 281 -17.04 -25.63 -4.05
C ASN A 281 -18.00 -25.02 -5.08
N ASN A 282 -17.51 -24.06 -5.84
CA ASN A 282 -18.35 -23.30 -6.76
C ASN A 282 -18.51 -24.01 -8.12
N ALA A 283 -19.40 -23.49 -8.95
CA ALA A 283 -19.78 -24.10 -10.21
C ALA A 283 -18.64 -24.22 -11.24
N ASP A 284 -17.58 -23.45 -11.09
CA ASP A 284 -16.37 -23.50 -11.91
C ASP A 284 -15.44 -24.68 -11.57
N GLY A 285 -15.78 -25.48 -10.55
CA GLY A 285 -15.01 -26.63 -10.10
C GLY A 285 -13.81 -26.29 -9.21
N ASN A 286 -13.61 -25.03 -8.86
CA ASN A 286 -12.56 -24.58 -7.94
C ASN A 286 -13.06 -24.59 -6.50
N THR A 287 -12.09 -24.72 -5.56
CA THR A 287 -12.35 -24.64 -4.15
C THR A 287 -12.02 -23.23 -3.65
N TYR A 288 -12.95 -22.68 -2.87
CA TYR A 288 -12.83 -21.37 -2.25
C TYR A 288 -12.99 -21.49 -0.74
N VAL A 289 -12.33 -20.61 -0.02
CA VAL A 289 -12.51 -20.47 1.41
C VAL A 289 -13.11 -19.09 1.67
N LYS A 290 -14.27 -19.10 2.32
CA LYS A 290 -14.97 -17.92 2.78
C LYS A 290 -14.60 -17.69 4.24
N LEU A 291 -14.02 -16.55 4.52
CA LEU A 291 -13.58 -16.10 5.83
C LEU A 291 -14.58 -15.05 6.33
N ASP A 292 -15.37 -15.40 7.33
CA ASP A 292 -16.42 -14.51 7.88
C ASP A 292 -15.89 -13.70 9.06
N PHE A 293 -16.11 -12.39 9.01
CA PHE A 293 -15.73 -11.41 10.01
C PHE A 293 -16.97 -10.69 10.56
N ASN A 294 -16.89 -10.24 11.80
CA ASN A 294 -17.91 -9.43 12.47
C ASN A 294 -17.36 -8.09 12.97
N ASN A 295 -16.19 -7.68 12.48
CA ASN A 295 -15.53 -6.45 12.89
C ASN A 295 -14.75 -5.85 11.73
N SER A 296 -14.23 -4.64 11.93
CA SER A 296 -13.28 -3.96 11.01
C SER A 296 -13.81 -3.67 9.60
N MET A 297 -15.10 -3.91 9.32
CA MET A 297 -15.70 -3.69 8.00
C MET A 297 -15.49 -2.26 7.51
N ILE A 298 -15.59 -1.27 8.40
CA ILE A 298 -15.40 0.16 8.09
C ILE A 298 -14.01 0.46 7.50
N THR A 299 -12.98 -0.22 7.98
CA THR A 299 -11.58 -0.02 7.52
C THR A 299 -11.40 -0.44 6.07
N PHE A 300 -12.18 -1.40 5.61
CA PHE A 300 -12.09 -1.99 4.28
C PHE A 300 -13.34 -1.74 3.43
N CYS A 301 -14.21 -0.81 3.82
CA CYS A 301 -15.52 -0.60 3.17
C CYS A 301 -15.42 -0.23 1.68
N ALA A 302 -14.36 0.46 1.28
CA ALA A 302 -14.11 0.86 -0.10
C ALA A 302 -13.22 -0.12 -0.90
N ASP A 303 -12.65 -1.13 -0.23
CA ASP A 303 -11.75 -2.11 -0.86
C ASP A 303 -12.53 -3.35 -1.30
N ARG A 304 -12.38 -3.78 -2.57
CA ARG A 304 -12.92 -5.05 -3.05
C ARG A 304 -11.88 -6.15 -2.96
N PHE A 305 -10.65 -5.88 -3.34
CA PHE A 305 -9.54 -6.82 -3.22
C PHE A 305 -8.73 -6.52 -1.97
N ILE A 306 -8.54 -7.52 -1.14
CA ILE A 306 -7.79 -7.41 0.11
C ILE A 306 -6.75 -8.52 0.14
N ASP A 307 -5.48 -8.13 0.24
CA ASP A 307 -4.39 -9.09 0.40
C ASP A 307 -4.25 -9.44 1.88
N ILE A 308 -4.34 -10.73 2.18
CA ILE A 308 -4.33 -11.26 3.53
C ILE A 308 -3.26 -12.34 3.70
N GLU A 309 -2.80 -12.48 4.93
CA GLU A 309 -1.96 -13.59 5.37
C GLU A 309 -2.73 -14.43 6.38
N LEU A 310 -2.84 -15.73 6.14
CA LEU A 310 -3.40 -16.66 7.11
C LEU A 310 -2.32 -17.03 8.13
N VAL A 311 -2.60 -16.75 9.41
CA VAL A 311 -1.72 -17.11 10.53
C VAL A 311 -2.19 -18.45 11.07
N THR A 312 -1.66 -19.53 10.51
CA THR A 312 -1.92 -20.89 10.96
C THR A 312 -0.98 -21.27 12.11
N LYS A 313 -1.32 -22.31 12.90
CA LYS A 313 -0.45 -22.86 13.95
C LYS A 313 0.85 -23.38 13.33
N GLU A 314 1.97 -22.95 13.83
CA GLU A 314 3.20 -22.87 13.08
C GLU A 314 4.29 -23.78 13.57
N GLU A 315 5.07 -24.28 12.63
CA GLU A 315 6.46 -24.60 12.89
C GLU A 315 7.23 -23.27 13.08
N GLN A 316 7.80 -23.08 14.26
CA GLN A 316 8.64 -21.93 14.55
C GLN A 316 10.02 -22.16 13.96
N GLY A 317 10.45 -21.24 13.10
CA GLY A 317 11.78 -21.22 12.53
C GLY A 317 12.59 -19.99 12.98
N LEU A 318 13.88 -19.99 12.70
CA LEU A 318 14.74 -18.84 12.92
C LEU A 318 14.66 -17.90 11.70
N LYS A 319 14.26 -16.65 11.91
CA LYS A 319 14.28 -15.60 10.86
C LYS A 319 15.70 -15.12 10.62
N VAL A 320 16.19 -15.31 9.40
CA VAL A 320 17.49 -14.84 8.91
C VAL A 320 17.24 -13.89 7.73
N PRO A 321 17.90 -12.72 7.65
CA PRO A 321 17.76 -11.85 6.50
C PRO A 321 18.28 -12.49 5.22
N ASN A 322 17.64 -12.29 4.08
CA ASN A 322 18.06 -12.84 2.80
C ASN A 322 19.50 -12.46 2.43
N SER A 323 19.97 -11.30 2.89
CA SER A 323 21.36 -10.85 2.70
C SER A 323 22.41 -11.70 3.45
N ALA A 324 22.00 -12.52 4.42
CA ALA A 324 22.88 -13.43 5.15
C ALA A 324 22.95 -14.81 4.49
N ILE A 325 22.15 -15.07 3.47
CA ILE A 325 22.16 -16.33 2.71
C ILE A 325 23.23 -16.21 1.62
N ALA A 326 24.26 -17.05 1.71
CA ALA A 326 25.29 -17.13 0.69
C ALA A 326 25.15 -18.46 -0.05
N GLU A 327 24.97 -18.40 -1.36
CA GLU A 327 25.01 -19.58 -2.22
C GLU A 327 26.46 -19.94 -2.51
N LYS A 328 26.81 -21.21 -2.29
CA LYS A 328 28.10 -21.77 -2.67
C LYS A 328 27.86 -23.05 -3.43
N GLU A 329 28.54 -23.18 -4.54
CA GLU A 329 28.55 -24.44 -5.28
C GLU A 329 29.51 -25.42 -4.65
N PHE A 330 29.05 -26.65 -4.43
CA PHE A 330 29.84 -27.75 -3.89
C PHE A 330 29.74 -28.95 -4.83
N PHE A 331 30.84 -29.64 -4.98
CA PHE A 331 30.84 -30.96 -5.63
C PHE A 331 30.35 -32.01 -4.63
N LEU A 332 29.33 -32.77 -4.99
CA LEU A 332 28.90 -33.92 -4.22
C LEU A 332 29.77 -35.12 -4.62
N ILE A 333 30.67 -35.50 -3.73
CA ILE A 333 31.62 -36.61 -3.98
C ILE A 333 31.26 -37.76 -3.05
N PRO A 334 31.01 -38.97 -3.57
CA PRO A 334 30.79 -40.15 -2.72
C PRO A 334 31.97 -40.37 -1.76
N LYS A 335 31.67 -40.78 -0.53
CA LYS A 335 32.64 -40.92 0.55
C LYS A 335 33.80 -41.91 0.20
N ASP A 336 33.54 -42.83 -0.69
CA ASP A 336 34.51 -43.84 -1.15
C ASP A 336 35.67 -43.25 -1.97
N TYR A 337 35.50 -42.04 -2.49
CA TYR A 337 36.55 -41.30 -3.23
C TYR A 337 37.37 -40.35 -2.35
N VAL A 338 37.04 -40.28 -1.06
CA VAL A 338 37.82 -39.48 -0.10
C VAL A 338 39.03 -40.25 0.36
N THR A 339 40.20 -39.74 0.03
CA THR A 339 41.50 -40.33 0.40
C THR A 339 42.25 -39.43 1.37
N LYS A 340 43.26 -39.98 2.06
CA LYS A 340 44.13 -39.20 2.91
C LYS A 340 45.32 -38.67 2.11
N GLY A 341 45.50 -37.34 2.14
CA GLY A 341 46.65 -36.66 1.55
C GLY A 341 47.91 -36.80 2.42
N ASN A 342 49.03 -36.23 1.95
CA ASN A 342 50.35 -36.29 2.59
C ASN A 342 50.35 -35.76 4.04
N ASN A 343 49.42 -34.88 4.40
CA ASN A 343 49.30 -34.30 5.75
C ASN A 343 48.27 -35.02 6.63
N ASN A 344 47.84 -36.24 6.24
CA ASN A 344 46.79 -36.99 6.92
C ASN A 344 45.41 -36.30 6.94
N GLU A 345 45.21 -35.27 6.13
CA GLU A 345 43.93 -34.59 5.92
C GLU A 345 43.10 -35.31 4.85
N ASN A 346 41.78 -35.27 5.02
CA ASN A 346 40.86 -35.82 4.03
C ASN A 346 40.84 -34.95 2.77
N GLY A 347 41.02 -35.55 1.61
CA GLY A 347 41.00 -34.88 0.31
C GLY A 347 40.48 -35.81 -0.77
N VAL A 348 40.36 -35.28 -1.96
CA VAL A 348 40.04 -36.03 -3.17
C VAL A 348 41.15 -35.83 -4.19
N LEU A 349 41.50 -36.88 -4.89
CA LEU A 349 42.48 -36.82 -5.99
C LEU A 349 41.80 -36.16 -7.20
N LYS A 350 42.37 -35.06 -7.69
CA LYS A 350 41.94 -34.38 -8.92
C LYS A 350 42.96 -34.55 -10.00
N GLU A 351 42.60 -35.25 -11.06
CA GLU A 351 43.44 -35.30 -12.25
C GLU A 351 43.38 -33.97 -13.00
N THR A 352 44.52 -33.39 -13.27
CA THR A 352 44.63 -32.16 -14.08
C THR A 352 45.46 -32.49 -15.33
N TYR A 353 44.90 -32.13 -16.48
CA TYR A 353 45.60 -32.32 -17.77
C TYR A 353 46.38 -31.07 -18.09
N THR A 354 47.67 -31.22 -18.35
CA THR A 354 48.49 -30.13 -18.88
C THR A 354 48.23 -29.96 -20.39
N GLU A 355 48.55 -28.82 -20.96
CA GLU A 355 48.39 -28.55 -22.41
C GLU A 355 49.09 -29.58 -23.29
N ASN A 356 50.08 -30.28 -22.78
CA ASN A 356 50.81 -31.35 -23.48
C ASN A 356 50.21 -32.75 -23.27
N GLY A 357 49.05 -32.88 -22.59
CA GLY A 357 48.40 -34.16 -22.38
C GLY A 357 48.97 -35.03 -21.23
N GLU A 358 49.88 -34.48 -20.43
CA GLU A 358 50.37 -35.20 -19.23
C GLU A 358 49.38 -35.03 -18.08
N VAL A 359 49.08 -36.16 -17.41
CA VAL A 359 48.16 -36.20 -16.26
C VAL A 359 48.96 -35.96 -14.98
N THR A 360 48.62 -34.94 -14.23
CA THR A 360 49.11 -34.69 -12.87
C THR A 360 47.96 -34.88 -11.86
N THR A 361 48.24 -35.64 -10.80
CA THR A 361 47.29 -35.87 -9.68
C THR A 361 47.64 -35.06 -8.47
#